data_15746f49d7b4c1dc938057d63ae37d55
#
_entry.id   15746f49d7b4c1dc938057d63ae37d55
#
_cell.length_a   1.000
_cell.length_b   1.000
_cell.length_c   1.000
_cell.angle_alpha   90.00
_cell.angle_beta   90.00
_cell.angle_gamma   90.00
#
_symmetry.space_group_name_H-M   'P 1'
#
loop_
_entity.id
_entity.type
_entity.pdbx_description
1 polymer ?
#
loop_
_entity_poly.entity_id
_entity_poly.type
_entity_poly.pdbx_seq_one_letter_code
_entity_poly.pdbx_strand_id
1 'polypeptide(L)'
;MSAKTNPFFVKDALSVEDILDELMGHDHGEEKDEHVWLSLKNAETLVTAIADALQELDPDNKDTYAANASAYIEKLSALDGAYQSAVDGAARKTVLFGDRFPFRYLVDDYGLSYYAAFAGCSAESEASFETVSFLAKKVDELGLPCVLTIEGKNHKLAETIVRSTAGKNQKVLTMDSMQSMTSKDAANGATYLSVMERNLSVLKEALD
;
A
#
# COMPACT_ATOMS: atom_id res chain seq x y z
N MET A 1 -20.57 15.79 -22.33
CA MET A 1 -19.60 14.71 -22.66
C MET A 1 -19.32 13.99 -21.35
N SER A 2 -19.85 12.76 -21.22
CA SER A 2 -19.72 11.96 -20.02
C SER A 2 -18.28 11.50 -19.87
N ALA A 3 -17.62 11.84 -18.75
CA ALA A 3 -16.32 11.28 -18.39
C ALA A 3 -16.51 9.76 -18.24
N LYS A 4 -15.86 8.99 -19.12
CA LYS A 4 -15.79 7.54 -18.97
C LYS A 4 -15.02 7.28 -17.67
N THR A 5 -15.72 6.82 -16.66
CA THR A 5 -15.14 6.29 -15.41
C THR A 5 -14.14 5.22 -15.80
N ASN A 6 -12.88 5.40 -15.37
CA ASN A 6 -11.85 4.39 -15.51
C ASN A 6 -12.31 3.15 -14.71
N PRO A 7 -12.41 1.94 -15.33
CA PRO A 7 -12.88 0.75 -14.63
C PRO A 7 -11.97 0.31 -13.46
N PHE A 8 -10.82 0.96 -13.28
CA PHE A 8 -9.87 0.70 -12.20
C PHE A 8 -10.00 1.65 -11.00
N PHE A 9 -11.00 2.54 -10.97
CA PHE A 9 -11.31 3.36 -9.81
C PHE A 9 -12.37 2.68 -8.95
N VAL A 10 -11.95 2.03 -7.87
CA VAL A 10 -12.82 1.69 -6.75
C VAL A 10 -12.95 2.93 -5.88
N LYS A 11 -14.17 3.37 -5.64
CA LYS A 11 -14.51 4.55 -4.87
C LYS A 11 -14.74 4.12 -3.42
N ASP A 12 -14.21 4.90 -2.50
CA ASP A 12 -14.46 4.98 -1.07
C ASP A 12 -13.44 4.26 -0.17
N ALA A 13 -12.76 5.07 0.64
CA ALA A 13 -11.95 4.65 1.78
C ALA A 13 -12.88 4.12 2.90
N LEU A 14 -12.48 3.04 3.57
CA LEU A 14 -13.18 2.53 4.74
C LEU A 14 -13.07 3.52 5.91
N SER A 15 -14.16 3.68 6.65
CA SER A 15 -14.11 4.31 7.98
C SER A 15 -13.46 3.35 8.99
N VAL A 16 -13.04 3.88 10.14
CA VAL A 16 -12.53 3.06 11.24
C VAL A 16 -13.56 2.02 11.69
N GLU A 17 -14.84 2.39 11.71
CA GLU A 17 -15.96 1.51 12.05
C GLU A 17 -16.08 0.37 11.04
N ASP A 18 -15.94 0.67 9.74
CA ASP A 18 -15.93 -0.33 8.67
C ASP A 18 -14.78 -1.34 8.80
N ILE A 19 -13.58 -0.87 9.19
CA ILE A 19 -12.40 -1.73 9.41
C ILE A 19 -12.63 -2.68 10.58
N LEU A 20 -13.19 -2.19 11.68
CA LEU A 20 -13.48 -2.99 12.85
C LEU A 20 -14.62 -4.00 12.57
N ASP A 21 -15.64 -3.60 11.83
CA ASP A 21 -16.76 -4.47 11.43
C ASP A 21 -16.28 -5.61 10.52
N GLU A 22 -15.36 -5.35 9.60
CA GLU A 22 -14.78 -6.37 8.73
C GLU A 22 -13.91 -7.38 9.51
N LEU A 23 -13.12 -6.90 10.46
CA LEU A 23 -12.37 -7.76 11.38
C LEU A 23 -13.27 -8.62 12.25
N MET A 24 -14.50 -8.17 12.52
CA MET A 24 -15.51 -8.88 13.32
C MET A 24 -16.45 -9.77 12.50
N GLY A 25 -16.28 -9.84 11.17
CA GLY A 25 -17.00 -10.76 10.29
C GLY A 25 -18.42 -10.32 9.92
N HIS A 26 -18.74 -9.04 9.99
CA HIS A 26 -20.01 -8.50 9.52
C HIS A 26 -19.95 -8.22 8.00
N ASP A 27 -20.71 -8.99 7.24
CA ASP A 27 -20.81 -8.89 5.77
C ASP A 27 -21.65 -7.66 5.35
N HIS A 28 -21.01 -6.67 4.78
CA HIS A 28 -21.66 -5.51 4.16
C HIS A 28 -21.44 -5.51 2.64
N GLY A 29 -21.89 -6.48 1.92
CA GLY A 29 -22.28 -6.51 0.49
C GLY A 29 -21.51 -5.72 -0.58
N GLU A 30 -20.46 -4.99 -0.25
CA GLU A 30 -19.52 -4.33 -1.18
C GLU A 30 -18.13 -4.93 -0.97
N GLU A 31 -17.47 -5.33 -2.04
CA GLU A 31 -16.07 -5.81 -1.96
C GLU A 31 -15.16 -4.67 -1.51
N LYS A 32 -14.83 -4.66 -0.22
CA LYS A 32 -13.86 -3.74 0.37
C LYS A 32 -12.44 -4.29 0.19
N ASP A 33 -11.47 -3.40 0.06
CA ASP A 33 -10.06 -3.80 -0.03
C ASP A 33 -9.58 -4.26 1.35
N GLU A 34 -9.08 -5.49 1.45
CA GLU A 34 -8.67 -6.12 2.69
C GLU A 34 -7.32 -5.63 3.24
N HIS A 35 -6.55 -4.83 2.48
CA HIS A 35 -5.18 -4.43 2.83
C HIS A 35 -5.12 -3.23 3.78
N VAL A 36 -5.96 -3.22 4.79
CA VAL A 36 -6.13 -2.11 5.74
C VAL A 36 -4.84 -1.74 6.48
N TRP A 37 -3.96 -2.73 6.71
CA TRP A 37 -2.70 -2.54 7.44
C TRP A 37 -1.66 -1.72 6.66
N LEU A 38 -1.85 -1.48 5.35
CA LEU A 38 -0.93 -0.67 4.54
C LEU A 38 -1.16 0.84 4.70
N SER A 39 -2.19 1.25 5.44
CA SER A 39 -2.38 2.60 5.95
C SER A 39 -1.75 2.74 7.33
N LEU A 40 -0.90 3.74 7.54
CA LEU A 40 -0.34 4.04 8.86
C LEU A 40 -1.41 4.54 9.83
N LYS A 41 -2.41 5.28 9.35
CA LYS A 41 -3.55 5.78 10.14
C LYS A 41 -4.44 4.62 10.61
N ASN A 42 -4.71 3.68 9.72
CA ASN A 42 -5.43 2.46 10.09
C ASN A 42 -4.63 1.62 11.09
N ALA A 43 -3.30 1.52 10.91
CA ALA A 43 -2.43 0.80 11.83
C ALA A 43 -2.46 1.40 13.24
N GLU A 44 -2.49 2.73 13.40
CA GLU A 44 -2.66 3.40 14.70
C GLU A 44 -3.98 3.01 15.36
N THR A 45 -5.06 2.97 14.57
CA THR A 45 -6.39 2.54 15.05
C THR A 45 -6.39 1.09 15.50
N LEU A 46 -5.79 0.19 14.70
CA LEU A 46 -5.69 -1.23 15.04
C LEU A 46 -4.85 -1.45 16.31
N VAL A 47 -3.74 -0.73 16.47
CA VAL A 47 -2.92 -0.80 17.69
C VAL A 47 -3.73 -0.36 18.91
N THR A 48 -4.52 0.71 18.78
CA THR A 48 -5.40 1.17 19.87
C THR A 48 -6.43 0.11 20.25
N ALA A 49 -7.15 -0.43 19.26
CA ALA A 49 -8.18 -1.45 19.49
C ALA A 49 -7.60 -2.73 20.14
N ILE A 50 -6.41 -3.18 19.69
CA ILE A 50 -5.71 -4.32 20.27
C ILE A 50 -5.32 -4.03 21.72
N ALA A 51 -4.78 -2.84 22.00
CA ALA A 51 -4.38 -2.46 23.35
C ALA A 51 -5.58 -2.40 24.31
N ASP A 52 -6.70 -1.87 23.85
CA ASP A 52 -7.94 -1.81 24.64
C ASP A 52 -8.47 -3.21 24.96
N ALA A 53 -8.51 -4.10 23.98
CA ALA A 53 -8.89 -5.50 24.22
C ALA A 53 -7.95 -6.21 25.20
N LEU A 54 -6.64 -5.99 25.12
CA LEU A 54 -5.66 -6.55 26.06
C LEU A 54 -5.86 -6.01 27.47
N GLN A 55 -6.17 -4.73 27.64
CA GLN A 55 -6.45 -4.10 28.92
C GLN A 55 -7.72 -4.67 29.59
N GLU A 56 -8.72 -5.05 28.78
CA GLU A 56 -9.93 -5.72 29.29
C GLU A 56 -9.67 -7.17 29.71
N LEU A 57 -8.87 -7.90 28.93
CA LEU A 57 -8.55 -9.31 29.17
C LEU A 57 -7.56 -9.51 30.33
N ASP A 58 -6.64 -8.55 30.53
CA ASP A 58 -5.60 -8.61 31.55
C ASP A 58 -5.47 -7.26 32.27
N PRO A 59 -6.42 -6.93 33.18
CA PRO A 59 -6.46 -5.66 33.88
C PRO A 59 -5.23 -5.38 34.76
N ASP A 60 -4.55 -6.40 35.22
CA ASP A 60 -3.36 -6.27 36.08
C ASP A 60 -2.17 -5.63 35.33
N ASN A 61 -2.12 -5.79 34.01
CA ASN A 61 -1.08 -5.22 33.15
C ASN A 61 -1.59 -4.04 32.30
N LYS A 62 -2.75 -3.49 32.61
CA LYS A 62 -3.40 -2.41 31.83
C LYS A 62 -2.48 -1.25 31.51
N ASP A 63 -1.76 -0.71 32.48
CA ASP A 63 -0.88 0.45 32.30
C ASP A 63 0.30 0.13 31.38
N THR A 64 0.78 -1.12 31.40
CA THR A 64 1.85 -1.59 30.51
C THR A 64 1.38 -1.63 29.05
N TYR A 65 0.17 -2.17 28.80
CA TYR A 65 -0.42 -2.19 27.45
C TYR A 65 -0.64 -0.78 26.93
N ALA A 66 -1.21 0.10 27.75
CA ALA A 66 -1.44 1.49 27.36
C ALA A 66 -0.12 2.23 27.04
N ALA A 67 0.90 2.09 27.87
CA ALA A 67 2.19 2.72 27.65
C ALA A 67 2.89 2.20 26.38
N ASN A 68 2.88 0.89 26.14
CA ASN A 68 3.46 0.28 24.95
C ASN A 68 2.75 0.71 23.67
N ALA A 69 1.41 0.73 23.69
CA ALA A 69 0.62 1.19 22.55
C ALA A 69 0.90 2.66 22.23
N SER A 70 0.88 3.53 23.26
CA SER A 70 1.21 4.95 23.08
C SER A 70 2.58 5.14 22.44
N ALA A 71 3.61 4.48 22.97
CA ALA A 71 4.98 4.59 22.43
C ALA A 71 5.11 4.04 21.00
N TYR A 72 4.28 3.07 20.61
CA TYR A 72 4.27 2.54 19.27
C TYR A 72 3.52 3.46 18.29
N ILE A 73 2.37 4.00 18.71
CA ILE A 73 1.59 4.98 17.95
C ILE A 73 2.43 6.23 17.66
N GLU A 74 3.22 6.73 18.61
CA GLU A 74 4.14 7.85 18.36
C GLU A 74 5.11 7.56 17.19
N LYS A 75 5.60 6.33 17.05
CA LYS A 75 6.47 5.94 15.94
C LYS A 75 5.71 5.84 14.62
N LEU A 76 4.48 5.32 14.64
CA LEU A 76 3.60 5.26 13.45
C LEU A 76 3.28 6.66 12.96
N SER A 77 2.88 7.56 13.86
CA SER A 77 2.55 8.95 13.56
C SER A 77 3.74 9.74 13.01
N ALA A 78 4.95 9.51 13.55
CA ALA A 78 6.18 10.10 13.00
C ALA A 78 6.46 9.62 11.58
N LEU A 79 6.22 8.33 11.31
CA LEU A 79 6.39 7.76 9.97
C LEU A 79 5.29 8.26 9.01
N ASP A 80 4.04 8.37 9.45
CA ASP A 80 2.93 8.98 8.69
C ASP A 80 3.28 10.41 8.25
N GLY A 81 3.78 11.23 9.18
CA GLY A 81 4.27 12.57 8.87
C GLY A 81 5.42 12.58 7.86
N ALA A 82 6.29 11.56 7.88
CA ALA A 82 7.37 11.43 6.90
C ALA A 82 6.87 11.04 5.51
N TYR A 83 5.83 10.20 5.40
CA TYR A 83 5.14 9.90 4.15
C TYR A 83 4.47 11.14 3.58
N GLN A 84 3.69 11.86 4.40
CA GLN A 84 3.02 13.10 3.98
C GLN A 84 4.05 14.11 3.45
N SER A 85 5.13 14.34 4.19
CA SER A 85 6.18 15.27 3.79
C SER A 85 6.87 14.85 2.49
N ALA A 86 7.09 13.56 2.29
CA ALA A 86 7.67 13.03 1.06
C ALA A 86 6.75 13.26 -0.13
N VAL A 87 5.46 12.99 0.05
CA VAL A 87 4.48 13.21 -1.02
C VAL A 87 4.31 14.70 -1.28
N ASP A 88 4.22 15.55 -0.27
CA ASP A 88 4.04 17.01 -0.45
C ASP A 88 5.18 17.63 -1.27
N GLY A 89 6.41 17.22 -0.98
CA GLY A 89 7.62 17.69 -1.67
C GLY A 89 7.90 17.05 -3.03
N ALA A 90 7.19 16.00 -3.40
CA ALA A 90 7.46 15.23 -4.61
C ALA A 90 7.07 15.97 -5.90
N ALA A 91 7.85 15.77 -6.95
CA ALA A 91 7.58 16.32 -8.27
C ALA A 91 6.36 15.66 -8.92
N ARG A 92 6.11 14.40 -8.62
CA ARG A 92 5.00 13.59 -9.17
C ARG A 92 4.06 13.15 -8.05
N LYS A 93 2.81 12.92 -8.42
CA LYS A 93 1.75 12.44 -7.50
C LYS A 93 1.09 11.16 -8.02
N THR A 94 1.75 10.46 -8.94
CA THR A 94 1.22 9.25 -9.55
C THR A 94 2.26 8.14 -9.49
N VAL A 95 1.81 6.96 -9.05
CA VAL A 95 2.58 5.71 -9.06
C VAL A 95 1.99 4.73 -10.07
N LEU A 96 2.80 3.80 -10.60
CA LEU A 96 2.33 2.78 -11.52
C LEU A 96 2.89 1.42 -11.13
N PHE A 97 1.99 0.45 -10.94
CA PHE A 97 2.32 -0.92 -10.59
C PHE A 97 2.17 -1.84 -11.80
N GLY A 98 3.25 -2.50 -12.16
CA GLY A 98 3.26 -3.62 -13.10
C GLY A 98 2.97 -4.95 -12.38
N ASP A 99 2.01 -4.92 -11.47
CA ASP A 99 1.65 -6.02 -10.59
C ASP A 99 0.23 -5.82 -10.04
N ARG A 100 -0.17 -6.61 -9.04
CA ARG A 100 -1.34 -6.40 -8.18
C ARG A 100 -1.15 -5.13 -7.36
N PHE A 101 -2.25 -4.55 -6.91
CA PHE A 101 -2.22 -3.27 -6.19
C PHE A 101 -2.89 -3.35 -4.81
N PRO A 102 -2.16 -3.73 -3.77
CA PRO A 102 -2.68 -3.77 -2.40
C PRO A 102 -2.58 -2.43 -1.65
N PHE A 103 -2.00 -1.38 -2.25
CA PHE A 103 -1.69 -0.12 -1.57
C PHE A 103 -2.81 0.93 -1.66
N ARG A 104 -4.07 0.50 -1.80
CA ARG A 104 -5.22 1.41 -1.96
C ARG A 104 -5.29 2.45 -0.84
N TYR A 105 -5.28 2.02 0.41
CA TYR A 105 -5.37 2.91 1.56
C TYR A 105 -4.17 3.84 1.67
N LEU A 106 -2.96 3.35 1.35
CA LEU A 106 -1.75 4.19 1.36
C LEU A 106 -1.85 5.34 0.36
N VAL A 107 -2.26 5.07 -0.87
CA VAL A 107 -2.39 6.14 -1.88
C VAL A 107 -3.50 7.12 -1.55
N ASP A 108 -4.61 6.64 -0.99
CA ASP A 108 -5.73 7.49 -0.55
C ASP A 108 -5.32 8.38 0.63
N ASP A 109 -4.56 7.86 1.60
CA ASP A 109 -4.08 8.60 2.77
C ASP A 109 -3.26 9.85 2.39
N TYR A 110 -2.48 9.75 1.32
CA TYR A 110 -1.56 10.83 0.90
C TYR A 110 -1.98 11.51 -0.41
N GLY A 111 -3.17 11.22 -0.93
CA GLY A 111 -3.70 11.86 -2.14
C GLY A 111 -2.91 11.54 -3.40
N LEU A 112 -2.35 10.34 -3.51
CA LEU A 112 -1.66 9.86 -4.69
C LEU A 112 -2.65 9.27 -5.70
N SER A 113 -2.37 9.47 -6.99
CA SER A 113 -3.00 8.73 -8.08
C SER A 113 -2.22 7.47 -8.40
N TYR A 114 -2.90 6.46 -8.94
CA TYR A 114 -2.22 5.23 -9.33
C TYR A 114 -2.75 4.61 -10.61
N TYR A 115 -1.92 3.79 -11.24
CA TYR A 115 -2.27 2.81 -12.26
C TYR A 115 -1.73 1.45 -11.85
N ALA A 116 -2.45 0.37 -12.14
CA ALA A 116 -2.01 -0.98 -11.82
C ALA A 116 -2.43 -1.97 -12.90
N ALA A 117 -1.68 -3.06 -13.02
CA ALA A 117 -2.03 -4.14 -13.94
C ALA A 117 -3.25 -4.92 -13.45
N PHE A 118 -3.38 -5.10 -12.15
CA PHE A 118 -4.48 -5.83 -11.52
C PHE A 118 -4.97 -5.08 -10.28
N ALA A 119 -6.28 -5.14 -10.02
CA ALA A 119 -6.88 -4.59 -8.81
C ALA A 119 -6.64 -5.52 -7.61
N GLY A 120 -6.39 -4.95 -6.43
CA GLY A 120 -6.31 -5.65 -5.15
C GLY A 120 -5.50 -6.94 -5.18
N CYS A 121 -6.04 -8.00 -4.61
CA CYS A 121 -5.50 -9.37 -4.59
C CYS A 121 -5.97 -10.24 -5.76
N SER A 122 -6.21 -9.68 -6.95
CA SER A 122 -6.62 -10.45 -8.12
C SER A 122 -5.82 -11.76 -8.26
N ALA A 123 -6.52 -12.85 -8.56
CA ALA A 123 -5.89 -14.13 -8.88
C ALA A 123 -5.26 -14.16 -10.28
N GLU A 124 -5.46 -13.11 -11.08
CA GLU A 124 -4.87 -13.00 -12.41
C GLU A 124 -3.36 -12.83 -12.31
N SER A 125 -2.65 -13.59 -13.11
CA SER A 125 -1.18 -13.58 -13.16
C SER A 125 -0.62 -13.14 -14.51
N GLU A 126 -1.48 -12.98 -15.52
CA GLU A 126 -1.11 -12.60 -16.87
C GLU A 126 -1.94 -11.41 -17.34
N ALA A 127 -1.27 -10.30 -17.62
CA ALA A 127 -1.92 -9.13 -18.18
C ALA A 127 -2.06 -9.26 -19.70
N SER A 128 -3.16 -8.72 -20.24
CA SER A 128 -3.36 -8.66 -21.68
C SER A 128 -2.33 -7.75 -22.35
N PHE A 129 -2.14 -7.93 -23.65
CA PHE A 129 -1.27 -7.03 -24.43
C PHE A 129 -1.76 -5.57 -24.38
N GLU A 130 -3.07 -5.37 -24.36
CA GLU A 130 -3.72 -4.05 -24.23
C GLU A 130 -3.37 -3.40 -22.89
N THR A 131 -3.41 -4.16 -21.79
CA THR A 131 -3.03 -3.68 -20.46
C THR A 131 -1.57 -3.25 -20.42
N VAL A 132 -0.66 -4.08 -20.94
CA VAL A 132 0.78 -3.75 -21.00
C VAL A 132 1.01 -2.48 -21.84
N SER A 133 0.39 -2.39 -23.01
CA SER A 133 0.52 -1.25 -23.91
C SER A 133 -0.03 0.04 -23.28
N PHE A 134 -1.17 -0.04 -22.61
CA PHE A 134 -1.78 1.08 -21.88
C PHE A 134 -0.86 1.57 -20.75
N LEU A 135 -0.35 0.66 -19.92
CA LEU A 135 0.52 1.03 -18.80
C LEU A 135 1.86 1.62 -19.30
N ALA A 136 2.47 1.03 -20.32
CA ALA A 136 3.70 1.57 -20.92
C ALA A 136 3.48 2.99 -21.46
N LYS A 137 2.36 3.23 -22.13
CA LYS A 137 1.98 4.57 -22.59
C LYS A 137 1.79 5.54 -21.42
N LYS A 138 1.21 5.11 -20.30
CA LYS A 138 1.06 5.94 -19.09
C LYS A 138 2.40 6.28 -18.46
N VAL A 139 3.35 5.34 -18.42
CA VAL A 139 4.73 5.62 -17.99
C VAL A 139 5.35 6.73 -18.81
N ASP A 140 5.23 6.65 -20.15
CA ASP A 140 5.77 7.67 -21.05
C ASP A 140 5.07 9.02 -20.93
N GLU A 141 3.72 9.03 -20.91
CA GLU A 141 2.90 10.25 -20.81
C GLU A 141 3.17 11.04 -19.52
N LEU A 142 3.37 10.35 -18.41
CA LEU A 142 3.57 10.94 -17.10
C LEU A 142 5.06 11.10 -16.74
N GLY A 143 5.96 10.63 -17.58
CA GLY A 143 7.40 10.67 -17.36
C GLY A 143 7.81 9.94 -16.08
N LEU A 144 7.19 8.78 -15.80
CA LEU A 144 7.46 8.05 -14.56
C LEU A 144 8.87 7.44 -14.59
N PRO A 145 9.66 7.57 -13.50
CA PRO A 145 11.03 7.07 -13.47
C PRO A 145 11.11 5.56 -13.24
N CYS A 146 10.03 4.95 -12.78
CA CYS A 146 9.98 3.53 -12.45
C CYS A 146 8.60 2.91 -12.68
N VAL A 147 8.58 1.59 -12.68
CA VAL A 147 7.40 0.73 -12.54
C VAL A 147 7.53 -0.03 -11.23
N LEU A 148 6.51 0.05 -10.38
CA LEU A 148 6.48 -0.61 -9.09
C LEU A 148 5.97 -2.05 -9.22
N THR A 149 6.43 -2.92 -8.32
CA THR A 149 5.94 -4.28 -8.10
C THR A 149 5.69 -4.51 -6.62
N ILE A 150 5.03 -5.60 -6.28
CA ILE A 150 5.01 -6.09 -4.90
C ILE A 150 6.14 -7.09 -4.65
N GLU A 151 6.32 -7.49 -3.40
CA GLU A 151 7.32 -8.49 -3.02
C GLU A 151 7.11 -9.82 -3.76
N GLY A 152 8.19 -10.54 -4.01
CA GLY A 152 8.18 -11.81 -4.73
C GLY A 152 9.38 -11.97 -5.66
N LYS A 153 9.40 -13.08 -6.40
CA LYS A 153 10.52 -13.40 -7.30
C LYS A 153 10.22 -13.12 -8.77
N ASN A 154 8.99 -12.77 -9.11
CA ASN A 154 8.56 -12.65 -10.50
C ASN A 154 8.12 -11.23 -10.82
N HIS A 155 9.01 -10.45 -11.42
CA HIS A 155 8.75 -9.08 -11.85
C HIS A 155 8.62 -8.96 -13.38
N LYS A 156 8.36 -10.09 -14.08
CA LYS A 156 8.33 -10.13 -15.56
C LYS A 156 7.33 -9.17 -16.18
N LEU A 157 6.19 -8.94 -15.54
CA LEU A 157 5.18 -8.03 -16.05
C LEU A 157 5.70 -6.58 -16.03
N ALA A 158 6.23 -6.12 -14.90
CA ALA A 158 6.83 -4.79 -14.78
C ALA A 158 7.98 -4.59 -15.77
N GLU A 159 8.86 -5.59 -15.92
CA GLU A 159 9.93 -5.57 -16.90
C GLU A 159 9.39 -5.50 -18.34
N THR A 160 8.26 -6.17 -18.62
CA THR A 160 7.63 -6.15 -19.95
C THR A 160 7.03 -4.78 -20.24
N ILE A 161 6.40 -4.14 -19.24
CA ILE A 161 5.91 -2.78 -19.35
C ILE A 161 7.07 -1.83 -19.65
N VAL A 162 8.17 -1.90 -18.87
CA VAL A 162 9.37 -1.08 -19.11
C VAL A 162 9.93 -1.29 -20.53
N ARG A 163 10.05 -2.54 -21.01
CA ARG A 163 10.51 -2.83 -22.38
C ARG A 163 9.58 -2.28 -23.46
N SER A 164 8.32 -2.03 -23.12
CA SER A 164 7.29 -1.51 -24.03
C SER A 164 7.20 0.02 -24.02
N THR A 165 7.87 0.71 -23.10
CA THR A 165 7.97 2.18 -23.09
C THR A 165 8.90 2.69 -24.19
N ALA A 166 8.82 3.97 -24.52
CA ALA A 166 9.71 4.61 -25.50
C ALA A 166 11.16 4.63 -25.01
N GLY A 167 11.38 4.96 -23.73
CA GLY A 167 12.71 5.09 -23.13
C GLY A 167 13.37 3.78 -22.74
N LYS A 168 12.59 2.78 -22.33
CA LYS A 168 13.04 1.44 -21.90
C LYS A 168 14.10 1.44 -20.78
N ASN A 169 14.16 2.50 -19.99
CA ASN A 169 15.20 2.75 -18.99
C ASN A 169 14.65 3.01 -17.59
N GLN A 170 13.33 2.86 -17.40
CA GLN A 170 12.71 2.98 -16.12
C GLN A 170 13.18 1.86 -15.19
N LYS A 171 13.33 2.18 -13.90
CA LYS A 171 13.65 1.18 -12.90
C LYS A 171 12.42 0.31 -12.59
N VAL A 172 12.65 -0.93 -12.18
CA VAL A 172 11.64 -1.76 -11.51
C VAL A 172 11.96 -1.72 -10.02
N LEU A 173 11.05 -1.18 -9.22
CA LEU A 173 11.21 -1.04 -7.78
C LEU A 173 10.13 -1.85 -7.06
N THR A 174 10.43 -2.36 -5.87
CA THR A 174 9.52 -3.22 -5.11
C THR A 174 9.05 -2.54 -3.85
N MET A 175 7.73 -2.45 -3.66
CA MET A 175 7.10 -2.15 -2.39
C MET A 175 6.61 -3.46 -1.76
N ASP A 176 6.81 -3.59 -0.46
CA ASP A 176 6.48 -4.80 0.30
C ASP A 176 5.09 -4.67 0.93
N SER A 177 4.15 -5.50 0.49
CA SER A 177 2.78 -5.53 1.02
C SER A 177 2.65 -6.34 2.31
N MET A 178 3.71 -6.98 2.75
CA MET A 178 3.74 -7.85 3.93
C MET A 178 2.87 -9.12 3.82
N GLN A 179 2.30 -9.42 2.65
CA GLN A 179 1.47 -10.61 2.45
C GLN A 179 2.28 -11.92 2.46
N SER A 180 3.57 -11.84 2.12
CA SER A 180 4.46 -13.01 2.09
C SER A 180 5.42 -13.09 3.28
N MET A 181 5.17 -12.28 4.32
CA MET A 181 6.00 -12.26 5.55
C MET A 181 6.00 -13.62 6.26
N THR A 182 7.18 -14.13 6.57
CA THR A 182 7.35 -15.41 7.25
C THR A 182 7.86 -15.23 8.68
N SER A 183 7.71 -16.29 9.50
CA SER A 183 8.32 -16.33 10.85
C SER A 183 9.84 -16.15 10.82
N LYS A 184 10.48 -16.55 9.71
CA LYS A 184 11.92 -16.37 9.52
C LYS A 184 12.27 -14.89 9.32
N ASP A 185 11.46 -14.16 8.59
CA ASP A 185 11.67 -12.72 8.37
C ASP A 185 11.53 -11.95 9.68
N ALA A 186 10.51 -12.30 10.47
CA ALA A 186 10.33 -11.74 11.81
C ALA A 186 11.51 -12.08 12.74
N ALA A 187 12.00 -13.33 12.73
CA ALA A 187 13.18 -13.75 13.51
C ALA A 187 14.46 -13.03 13.07
N ASN A 188 14.55 -12.60 11.81
CA ASN A 188 15.64 -11.79 11.26
C ASN A 188 15.48 -10.28 11.53
N GLY A 189 14.48 -9.87 12.31
CA GLY A 189 14.28 -8.49 12.74
C GLY A 189 13.37 -7.67 11.83
N ALA A 190 12.66 -8.28 10.89
CA ALA A 190 11.63 -7.57 10.13
C ALA A 190 10.47 -7.20 11.05
N THR A 191 10.10 -5.93 11.02
CA THR A 191 8.95 -5.38 11.76
C THR A 191 8.07 -4.58 10.81
N TYR A 192 6.83 -4.35 11.18
CA TYR A 192 5.92 -3.50 10.43
C TYR A 192 6.57 -2.13 10.12
N LEU A 193 7.12 -1.45 11.15
CA LEU A 193 7.80 -0.16 10.96
C LEU A 193 8.95 -0.26 9.96
N SER A 194 9.84 -1.25 10.10
CA SER A 194 10.98 -1.38 9.20
C SER A 194 10.59 -1.65 7.75
N VAL A 195 9.47 -2.35 7.53
CA VAL A 195 8.92 -2.56 6.18
C VAL A 195 8.36 -1.26 5.63
N MET A 196 7.54 -0.55 6.40
CA MET A 196 6.96 0.72 5.97
C MET A 196 8.02 1.81 5.75
N GLU A 197 9.09 1.84 6.53
CA GLU A 197 10.25 2.72 6.30
C GLU A 197 10.95 2.43 4.96
N ARG A 198 11.13 1.16 4.61
CA ARG A 198 11.65 0.77 3.28
C ARG A 198 10.70 1.16 2.16
N ASN A 199 9.40 0.95 2.35
CA ASN A 199 8.37 1.36 1.38
C ASN A 199 8.39 2.88 1.16
N LEU A 200 8.59 3.67 2.23
CA LEU A 200 8.75 5.13 2.11
C LEU A 200 9.96 5.49 1.24
N SER A 201 11.08 4.78 1.41
CA SER A 201 12.28 5.03 0.60
C SER A 201 12.05 4.73 -0.88
N VAL A 202 11.35 3.63 -1.18
CA VAL A 202 10.94 3.27 -2.55
C VAL A 202 9.97 4.30 -3.12
N LEU A 203 8.97 4.72 -2.32
CA LEU A 203 7.98 5.70 -2.75
C LEU A 203 8.63 7.05 -3.10
N LYS A 204 9.59 7.52 -2.29
CA LYS A 204 10.38 8.73 -2.59
C LYS A 204 11.06 8.62 -3.96
N GLU A 205 11.74 7.51 -4.22
CA GLU A 205 12.41 7.28 -5.51
C GLU A 205 11.42 7.21 -6.68
N ALA A 206 10.22 6.69 -6.44
CA ALA A 206 9.18 6.58 -7.47
C ALA A 206 8.52 7.93 -7.81
N LEU A 207 8.51 8.88 -6.87
CA LEU A 207 7.87 10.18 -7.03
C LEU A 207 8.85 11.31 -7.46
N ASP A 208 10.16 11.08 -7.37
CA ASP A 208 11.20 12.01 -7.83
C ASP A 208 11.37 11.95 -9.36
#